data_acf52adcad65061e1859b0b6b0315143
#
_entry.id   acf52adcad65061e1859b0b6b0315143
#
_cell.length_a   1.000
_cell.length_b   1.000
_cell.length_c   1.000
_cell.angle_alpha   90.00
_cell.angle_beta   90.00
_cell.angle_gamma   90.00
#
_symmetry.space_group_name_H-M   'P 1'
#
loop_
_entity.id
_entity.type
_entity.pdbx_description
1 polymer ?
#
loop_
_entity_poly.entity_id
_entity_poly.type
_entity_poly.pdbx_seq_one_letter_code
_entity_poly.pdbx_strand_id
1 'polypeptide(L)'
;NTEDCPSNVFVTANPLNKTSNILLANGNCSVGTSNTGTDEYISGTIAFGNGKYYWENKITSPGDPAIGIVPAEYNNNQIGNQRVMYHENGTIYSDGLGISSISTGVTYTSGDIISVAFDTENGIIKWYKNNTLVNNSTITNSQLEFSNKLWVPIFYCANGNGTATIQANFGNGYFGTTAVASAGTNASGNGIFEYDVP
;
A
#
# COMPACT_ATOMS: atom_id res chain seq x y z
N ASN A 1 -17.61 5.49 -9.34
CA ASN A 1 -18.27 6.38 -8.39
C ASN A 1 -17.43 6.39 -7.12
N THR A 2 -16.74 7.48 -6.86
CA THR A 2 -16.10 7.70 -5.58
C THR A 2 -17.17 8.26 -4.64
N GLU A 3 -17.37 7.60 -3.52
CA GLU A 3 -18.23 8.06 -2.43
C GLU A 3 -17.59 9.23 -1.65
N ASP A 4 -16.68 9.98 -2.28
CA ASP A 4 -16.03 11.13 -1.67
C ASP A 4 -17.07 12.21 -1.35
N CYS A 5 -17.14 12.56 -0.10
CA CYS A 5 -17.97 13.65 0.41
C CYS A 5 -17.19 14.40 1.50
N PRO A 6 -17.62 15.57 1.94
CA PRO A 6 -16.91 16.34 2.98
C PRO A 6 -16.66 15.59 4.29
N SER A 7 -17.46 14.57 4.57
CA SER A 7 -17.32 13.72 5.76
C SER A 7 -16.52 12.43 5.51
N ASN A 8 -16.12 12.15 4.28
CA ASN A 8 -15.49 10.90 3.92
C ASN A 8 -14.54 11.09 2.71
N VAL A 9 -13.30 11.46 3.01
CA VAL A 9 -12.25 11.69 2.00
C VAL A 9 -11.31 10.51 1.99
N PHE A 10 -11.18 9.85 0.84
CA PHE A 10 -10.32 8.70 0.67
C PHE A 10 -8.93 9.08 0.15
N VAL A 11 -7.93 8.30 0.53
CA VAL A 11 -6.58 8.37 -0.06
C VAL A 11 -6.65 7.94 -1.52
N THR A 12 -5.86 8.57 -2.36
CA THR A 12 -5.58 8.13 -3.73
C THR A 12 -4.08 8.18 -4.00
N ALA A 13 -3.61 7.57 -5.08
CA ALA A 13 -2.21 7.74 -5.49
C ALA A 13 -1.96 9.18 -5.94
N ASN A 14 -0.81 9.75 -5.55
CA ASN A 14 -0.50 11.17 -5.75
C ASN A 14 0.20 11.43 -7.09
N PRO A 15 -0.47 12.01 -8.10
CA PRO A 15 0.12 12.24 -9.41
C PRO A 15 1.30 13.24 -9.39
N LEU A 16 1.42 14.02 -8.30
CA LEU A 16 2.51 15.00 -8.13
C LEU A 16 3.74 14.40 -7.43
N ASN A 17 3.61 13.21 -6.84
CA ASN A 17 4.71 12.54 -6.14
C ASN A 17 4.86 11.10 -6.65
N LYS A 18 5.27 10.96 -7.90
CA LYS A 18 5.50 9.70 -8.59
C LYS A 18 6.72 9.78 -9.50
N THR A 19 7.30 8.63 -9.80
CA THR A 19 8.29 8.51 -10.88
C THR A 19 7.62 8.58 -12.26
N SER A 20 8.43 8.80 -13.31
CA SER A 20 7.92 9.20 -14.63
C SER A 20 7.04 8.15 -15.31
N ASN A 21 7.32 6.87 -15.10
CA ASN A 21 6.67 5.77 -15.84
C ASN A 21 5.46 5.16 -15.11
N ILE A 22 5.07 5.72 -13.99
CA ILE A 22 3.82 5.34 -13.31
C ILE A 22 2.62 5.84 -14.13
N LEU A 23 1.73 4.91 -14.43
CA LEU A 23 0.44 5.12 -15.07
C LEU A 23 -0.67 5.09 -14.02
N LEU A 24 -1.58 6.05 -14.09
CA LEU A 24 -2.71 6.16 -13.18
C LEU A 24 -4.03 6.03 -13.93
N ALA A 25 -5.00 5.38 -13.30
CA ALA A 25 -6.36 5.24 -13.80
C ALA A 25 -7.37 5.19 -12.65
N ASN A 26 -8.66 5.21 -12.99
CA ASN A 26 -9.77 5.03 -12.05
C ASN A 26 -9.72 6.00 -10.85
N GLY A 27 -9.59 7.29 -11.13
CA GLY A 27 -9.51 8.31 -10.08
C GLY A 27 -8.25 8.19 -9.21
N ASN A 28 -7.13 7.74 -9.82
CA ASN A 28 -5.85 7.47 -9.16
C ASN A 28 -5.89 6.33 -8.12
N CYS A 29 -6.90 5.45 -8.20
CA CYS A 29 -6.95 4.24 -7.40
C CYS A 29 -6.34 3.01 -8.10
N SER A 30 -5.95 3.15 -9.36
CA SER A 30 -5.19 2.13 -10.10
C SER A 30 -3.81 2.67 -10.46
N VAL A 31 -2.79 1.95 -10.01
CA VAL A 31 -1.37 2.27 -10.22
C VAL A 31 -0.75 1.17 -11.07
N GLY A 32 -0.12 1.55 -12.15
CA GLY A 32 0.58 0.60 -13.03
C GLY A 32 1.88 1.18 -13.56
N THR A 33 2.64 0.38 -14.27
CA THR A 33 3.86 0.81 -14.95
C THR A 33 3.92 0.28 -16.39
N SER A 34 4.64 0.97 -17.23
CA SER A 34 4.81 0.64 -18.64
C SER A 34 6.10 -0.15 -18.94
N ASN A 35 6.55 -1.02 -18.08
CA ASN A 35 7.73 -1.87 -18.28
C ASN A 35 8.97 -1.10 -18.76
N THR A 36 9.65 -0.44 -17.88
CA THR A 36 10.64 0.57 -18.26
C THR A 36 12.09 0.24 -17.96
N GLY A 37 12.36 -0.85 -17.35
CA GLY A 37 13.72 -1.17 -16.96
C GLY A 37 14.18 -0.41 -15.69
N THR A 38 13.30 0.29 -14.93
CA THR A 38 13.61 1.08 -13.72
C THR A 38 12.62 0.84 -12.61
N ASP A 39 13.04 1.07 -11.39
CA ASP A 39 12.16 1.05 -10.21
C ASP A 39 11.21 2.24 -10.24
N GLU A 40 9.92 1.97 -10.13
CA GLU A 40 8.89 2.99 -10.18
C GLU A 40 8.12 3.06 -8.88
N TYR A 41 7.90 4.29 -8.40
CA TYR A 41 7.26 4.55 -7.11
C TYR A 41 6.19 5.63 -7.22
N ILE A 42 5.18 5.52 -6.36
CA ILE A 42 4.19 6.56 -6.14
C ILE A 42 3.70 6.52 -4.70
N SER A 43 3.57 7.68 -4.09
CA SER A 43 2.99 7.81 -2.75
C SER A 43 1.49 8.07 -2.78
N GLY A 44 0.83 7.93 -1.62
CA GLY A 44 -0.55 8.38 -1.43
C GLY A 44 -0.66 9.88 -1.25
N THR A 45 -1.89 10.41 -1.35
CA THR A 45 -2.21 11.85 -1.23
C THR A 45 -2.36 12.34 0.20
N ILE A 46 -2.64 11.47 1.17
CA ILE A 46 -2.94 11.83 2.55
C ILE A 46 -1.95 11.17 3.48
N ALA A 47 -1.34 11.96 4.35
CA ALA A 47 -0.43 11.47 5.38
C ALA A 47 -1.21 10.98 6.61
N PHE A 48 -0.76 9.87 7.18
CA PHE A 48 -1.28 9.28 8.39
C PHE A 48 -0.67 9.97 9.61
N GLY A 49 -1.52 10.53 10.45
CA GLY A 49 -1.15 11.02 11.78
C GLY A 49 -1.34 9.92 12.84
N ASN A 50 -1.70 10.30 14.07
CA ASN A 50 -2.05 9.31 15.09
C ASN A 50 -3.38 8.63 14.76
N GLY A 51 -3.40 7.29 14.83
CA GLY A 51 -4.60 6.51 14.55
C GLY A 51 -4.31 5.13 13.97
N LYS A 52 -5.38 4.46 13.60
CA LYS A 52 -5.35 3.14 12.97
C LYS A 52 -5.86 3.24 11.54
N TYR A 53 -5.10 2.72 10.62
CA TYR A 53 -5.32 2.83 9.19
C TYR A 53 -5.35 1.44 8.56
N TYR A 54 -6.23 1.27 7.59
CA TYR A 54 -6.35 0.03 6.83
C TYR A 54 -6.66 0.34 5.37
N TRP A 55 -6.04 -0.39 4.47
CA TRP A 55 -6.36 -0.36 3.05
C TRP A 55 -6.04 -1.69 2.38
N GLU A 56 -6.66 -1.93 1.26
CA GLU A 56 -6.53 -3.15 0.47
C GLU A 56 -5.98 -2.84 -0.90
N ASN A 57 -5.24 -3.80 -1.47
CA ASN A 57 -4.58 -3.67 -2.75
C ASN A 57 -4.77 -4.97 -3.53
N LYS A 58 -5.57 -4.92 -4.58
CA LYS A 58 -5.74 -6.05 -5.50
C LYS A 58 -4.65 -6.01 -6.56
N ILE A 59 -3.92 -7.09 -6.68
CA ILE A 59 -2.91 -7.25 -7.72
C ILE A 59 -3.60 -7.74 -8.98
N THR A 60 -3.50 -7.02 -10.07
CA THR A 60 -4.12 -7.42 -11.34
C THR A 60 -3.10 -7.83 -12.40
N SER A 61 -1.86 -7.38 -12.24
CA SER A 61 -0.73 -7.85 -13.04
C SER A 61 0.51 -7.95 -12.16
N PRO A 62 1.24 -9.11 -12.20
CA PRO A 62 2.37 -9.37 -11.33
C PRO A 62 3.60 -8.73 -11.93
N GLY A 63 4.14 -7.83 -11.97
CA GLY A 63 5.40 -7.26 -12.45
C GLY A 63 6.22 -6.72 -11.30
N ASP A 64 6.43 -7.55 -10.30
CA ASP A 64 7.12 -7.25 -9.06
C ASP A 64 6.50 -6.06 -8.28
N PRO A 65 5.19 -6.10 -7.96
CA PRO A 65 4.59 -5.06 -7.14
C PRO A 65 5.06 -5.16 -5.69
N ALA A 66 5.14 -3.99 -5.01
CA ALA A 66 5.27 -3.96 -3.57
C ALA A 66 4.40 -2.85 -2.95
N ILE A 67 3.99 -3.07 -1.72
CA ILE A 67 3.01 -2.26 -1.02
C ILE A 67 3.47 -1.99 0.40
N GLY A 68 3.42 -0.72 0.82
CA GLY A 68 3.85 -0.36 2.15
C GLY A 68 3.64 1.10 2.50
N ILE A 69 4.58 1.65 3.24
CA ILE A 69 4.59 3.03 3.72
C ILE A 69 5.95 3.69 3.50
N VAL A 70 5.93 5.01 3.38
CA VAL A 70 7.11 5.87 3.30
C VAL A 70 6.84 7.15 4.11
N PRO A 71 7.87 7.80 4.70
CA PRO A 71 7.68 9.10 5.33
C PRO A 71 7.13 10.14 4.34
N ALA A 72 6.18 10.94 4.79
CA ALA A 72 5.48 11.91 3.96
C ALA A 72 6.37 13.03 3.41
N GLU A 73 7.51 13.27 4.04
CA GLU A 73 8.51 14.26 3.62
C GLU A 73 9.30 13.87 2.37
N TYR A 74 9.26 12.58 1.97
CA TYR A 74 10.03 12.12 0.82
C TYR A 74 9.30 12.38 -0.50
N ASN A 75 10.00 13.04 -1.42
CA ASN A 75 9.56 13.26 -2.79
C ASN A 75 10.09 12.14 -3.72
N ASN A 76 9.72 12.20 -5.00
CA ASN A 76 10.07 11.22 -6.03
C ASN A 76 11.54 10.75 -6.03
N ASN A 77 12.48 11.65 -5.73
CA ASN A 77 13.91 11.33 -5.73
C ASN A 77 14.36 10.64 -4.44
N GLN A 78 13.55 10.62 -3.41
CA GLN A 78 13.87 10.14 -2.07
C GLN A 78 12.99 8.97 -1.62
N ILE A 79 11.91 8.68 -2.35
CA ILE A 79 10.96 7.61 -2.00
C ILE A 79 11.66 6.25 -1.80
N GLY A 80 12.82 6.04 -2.45
CA GLY A 80 13.63 4.84 -2.28
C GLY A 80 14.39 4.72 -0.96
N ASN A 81 14.46 5.75 -0.13
CA ASN A 81 15.48 5.82 0.93
C ASN A 81 15.01 5.49 2.34
N GLN A 82 13.73 5.51 2.65
CA GLN A 82 13.20 5.14 3.98
C GLN A 82 11.79 4.56 3.84
N ARG A 83 11.69 3.39 3.31
CA ARG A 83 10.42 2.73 3.04
C ARG A 83 10.34 1.38 3.71
N VAL A 84 9.13 0.95 4.01
CA VAL A 84 8.84 -0.42 4.40
C VAL A 84 7.81 -0.97 3.46
N MET A 85 8.16 -2.01 2.71
CA MET A 85 7.29 -2.58 1.69
C MET A 85 7.34 -4.09 1.69
N TYR A 86 6.19 -4.71 1.51
CA TYR A 86 6.04 -6.13 1.26
C TYR A 86 5.99 -6.38 -0.25
N HIS A 87 6.94 -7.15 -0.75
CA HIS A 87 7.10 -7.51 -2.15
C HIS A 87 6.43 -8.84 -2.49
N GLU A 88 6.08 -9.02 -3.77
CA GLU A 88 5.44 -10.24 -4.27
C GLU A 88 6.26 -11.50 -4.03
N ASN A 89 7.58 -11.38 -3.98
CA ASN A 89 8.51 -12.47 -3.72
C ASN A 89 8.50 -12.97 -2.26
N GLY A 90 7.65 -12.41 -1.42
CA GLY A 90 7.55 -12.79 -0.01
C GLY A 90 8.56 -12.11 0.90
N THR A 91 9.23 -11.04 0.45
CA THR A 91 10.20 -10.31 1.26
C THR A 91 9.65 -8.95 1.67
N ILE A 92 9.83 -8.57 2.92
CA ILE A 92 9.66 -7.20 3.36
C ILE A 92 11.00 -6.50 3.31
N TYR A 93 11.09 -5.47 2.50
CA TYR A 93 12.25 -4.60 2.42
C TYR A 93 12.03 -3.34 3.25
N SER A 94 13.08 -2.94 3.94
CA SER A 94 13.10 -1.76 4.78
C SER A 94 14.39 -0.98 4.49
N ASP A 95 14.36 -0.22 3.42
CA ASP A 95 15.52 0.56 3.02
C ASP A 95 15.70 1.80 3.89
N GLY A 96 16.92 2.06 4.31
CA GLY A 96 17.30 3.26 5.06
C GLY A 96 16.77 3.36 6.49
N LEU A 97 16.12 2.33 7.02
CA LEU A 97 15.51 2.32 8.34
C LEU A 97 16.22 1.38 9.34
N GLY A 98 17.36 0.83 8.95
CA GLY A 98 18.17 0.00 9.85
C GLY A 98 17.60 -1.39 10.16
N ILE A 99 16.55 -1.80 9.47
CA ILE A 99 15.99 -3.15 9.59
C ILE A 99 16.51 -3.99 8.43
N SER A 100 16.98 -5.19 8.73
CA SER A 100 17.32 -6.18 7.70
C SER A 100 16.06 -6.65 6.99
N SER A 101 16.16 -7.01 5.71
CA SER A 101 15.09 -7.64 4.97
C SER A 101 14.52 -8.86 5.68
N ILE A 102 13.21 -8.98 5.72
CA ILE A 102 12.50 -10.06 6.40
C ILE A 102 11.87 -10.98 5.37
N SER A 103 12.25 -12.25 5.37
CA SER A 103 11.57 -13.27 4.58
C SER A 103 10.30 -13.73 5.30
N THR A 104 9.16 -13.57 4.66
CA THR A 104 7.88 -14.06 5.16
C THR A 104 7.60 -15.48 4.73
N GLY A 105 8.24 -15.93 3.65
CA GLY A 105 7.94 -17.22 2.99
C GLY A 105 6.59 -17.25 2.26
N VAL A 106 5.87 -16.14 2.20
CA VAL A 106 4.54 -16.03 1.55
C VAL A 106 4.65 -15.09 0.36
N THR A 107 4.47 -15.61 -0.83
CA THR A 107 4.46 -14.84 -2.09
C THR A 107 3.03 -14.46 -2.46
N TYR A 108 2.87 -13.46 -3.35
CA TYR A 108 1.57 -13.14 -3.93
C TYR A 108 1.67 -12.85 -5.42
N THR A 109 0.53 -12.92 -6.11
CA THR A 109 0.46 -12.80 -7.56
C THR A 109 -0.86 -12.17 -8.00
N SER A 110 -1.10 -12.13 -9.30
CA SER A 110 -2.37 -11.63 -9.88
C SER A 110 -3.58 -12.35 -9.28
N GLY A 111 -4.58 -11.58 -8.91
CA GLY A 111 -5.81 -12.04 -8.24
C GLY A 111 -5.75 -11.92 -6.72
N ASP A 112 -4.57 -11.90 -6.10
CA ASP A 112 -4.45 -11.75 -4.66
C ASP A 112 -4.79 -10.33 -4.20
N ILE A 113 -5.36 -10.24 -3.01
CA ILE A 113 -5.60 -8.98 -2.30
C ILE A 113 -4.64 -8.90 -1.11
N ILE A 114 -3.82 -7.86 -1.11
CA ILE A 114 -2.88 -7.56 -0.03
C ILE A 114 -3.42 -6.39 0.79
N SER A 115 -3.75 -6.66 2.03
CA SER A 115 -4.22 -5.63 2.96
C SER A 115 -3.09 -5.18 3.88
N VAL A 116 -3.12 -3.92 4.25
CA VAL A 116 -2.18 -3.32 5.21
C VAL A 116 -2.97 -2.78 6.39
N ALA A 117 -2.57 -3.16 7.58
CA ALA A 117 -3.07 -2.59 8.84
C ALA A 117 -1.91 -1.85 9.52
N PHE A 118 -2.08 -0.55 9.72
CA PHE A 118 -1.07 0.34 10.27
C PHE A 118 -1.62 1.08 11.49
N ASP A 119 -1.08 0.76 12.66
CA ASP A 119 -1.40 1.39 13.93
C ASP A 119 -0.24 2.31 14.33
N THR A 120 -0.39 3.60 14.10
CA THR A 120 0.64 4.59 14.42
C THR A 120 0.71 4.89 15.93
N GLU A 121 -0.36 4.65 16.68
CA GLU A 121 -0.39 4.88 18.13
C GLU A 121 0.47 3.85 18.87
N ASN A 122 0.39 2.59 18.44
CA ASN A 122 1.20 1.50 18.99
C ASN A 122 2.46 1.23 18.17
N GLY A 123 2.64 1.91 17.03
CA GLY A 123 3.78 1.77 16.16
C GLY A 123 3.89 0.38 15.54
N ILE A 124 2.82 -0.13 14.96
CA ILE A 124 2.74 -1.48 14.41
C ILE A 124 2.22 -1.44 12.97
N ILE A 125 2.91 -2.08 12.05
CA ILE A 125 2.40 -2.36 10.70
C ILE A 125 2.37 -3.87 10.44
N LYS A 126 1.32 -4.32 9.75
CA LYS A 126 1.09 -5.73 9.39
C LYS A 126 0.56 -5.84 7.98
N TRP A 127 0.88 -6.94 7.31
CA TRP A 127 0.31 -7.28 6.00
C TRP A 127 -0.53 -8.56 6.09
N TYR A 128 -1.59 -8.59 5.32
CA TYR A 128 -2.48 -9.73 5.17
C TYR A 128 -2.59 -10.10 3.69
N LYS A 129 -2.58 -11.38 3.38
CA LYS A 129 -2.88 -11.91 2.06
C LYS A 129 -4.23 -12.61 2.09
N ASN A 130 -5.20 -12.14 1.30
CA ASN A 130 -6.54 -12.73 1.23
C ASN A 130 -7.13 -12.97 2.64
N ASN A 131 -7.12 -11.93 3.47
CA ASN A 131 -7.57 -11.92 4.87
C ASN A 131 -6.74 -12.76 5.86
N THR A 132 -5.64 -13.36 5.45
CA THR A 132 -4.77 -14.14 6.34
C THR A 132 -3.52 -13.35 6.67
N LEU A 133 -3.20 -13.20 7.96
CA LEU A 133 -1.98 -12.52 8.40
C LEU A 133 -0.76 -13.20 7.77
N VAL A 134 0.05 -12.42 7.07
CA VAL A 134 1.29 -12.89 6.47
C VAL A 134 2.29 -13.19 7.58
N ASN A 135 2.90 -14.35 7.52
CA ASN A 135 3.87 -14.80 8.53
C ASN A 135 5.05 -13.83 8.62
N ASN A 136 5.54 -13.57 9.82
CA ASN A 136 6.66 -12.65 10.08
C ASN A 136 6.49 -11.22 9.51
N SER A 137 5.27 -10.80 9.15
CA SER A 137 5.04 -9.48 8.55
C SER A 137 4.82 -8.35 9.56
N THR A 138 4.84 -8.63 10.85
CA THR A 138 4.63 -7.60 11.87
C THR A 138 5.93 -6.84 12.14
N ILE A 139 5.90 -5.52 11.89
CA ILE A 139 7.00 -4.61 12.21
C ILE A 139 6.54 -3.64 13.29
N THR A 140 7.40 -3.36 14.27
CA THR A 140 7.07 -2.59 15.46
C THR A 140 7.86 -1.29 15.57
N ASN A 141 7.39 -0.37 16.39
CA ASN A 141 7.93 0.98 16.56
C ASN A 141 9.39 1.03 17.01
N SER A 142 9.87 0.01 17.78
CA SER A 142 11.28 -0.06 18.17
C SER A 142 12.24 -0.13 16.97
N GLN A 143 11.70 -0.43 15.79
CA GLN A 143 12.44 -0.55 14.55
C GLN A 143 12.32 0.69 13.66
N LEU A 144 11.22 1.47 13.73
CA LEU A 144 10.88 2.46 12.69
C LEU A 144 10.51 3.86 13.20
N GLU A 145 10.43 4.09 14.49
CA GLU A 145 10.01 5.38 15.08
C GLU A 145 8.72 5.94 14.44
N PHE A 146 7.71 5.08 14.25
CA PHE A 146 6.46 5.43 13.59
C PHE A 146 5.77 6.67 14.18
N SER A 147 5.85 6.84 15.50
CA SER A 147 5.19 7.93 16.22
C SER A 147 5.78 9.32 15.99
N ASN A 148 7.01 9.40 15.46
CA ASN A 148 7.71 10.67 15.26
C ASN A 148 7.66 11.18 13.83
N LYS A 149 6.98 10.46 12.93
CA LYS A 149 6.90 10.82 11.51
C LYS A 149 5.46 10.72 11.00
N LEU A 150 5.15 11.52 10.00
CA LEU A 150 3.96 11.31 9.18
C LEU A 150 4.30 10.32 8.06
N TRP A 151 3.40 9.39 7.82
CA TRP A 151 3.59 8.33 6.83
C TRP A 151 2.51 8.39 5.76
N VAL A 152 2.85 8.04 4.54
CA VAL A 152 1.90 7.88 3.44
C VAL A 152 1.98 6.45 2.89
N PRO A 153 0.90 5.91 2.32
CA PRO A 153 0.99 4.68 1.54
C PRO A 153 2.00 4.86 0.40
N ILE A 154 2.71 3.78 0.07
CA ILE A 154 3.57 3.72 -1.11
C ILE A 154 3.22 2.50 -1.94
N PHE A 155 3.25 2.69 -3.26
CA PHE A 155 3.18 1.63 -4.25
C PHE A 155 4.48 1.61 -5.03
N TYR A 156 5.00 0.42 -5.20
CA TYR A 156 6.17 0.15 -6.01
C TYR A 156 5.80 -0.81 -7.13
N CYS A 157 6.31 -0.53 -8.29
CA CYS A 157 6.21 -1.40 -9.44
C CYS A 157 7.61 -1.54 -10.01
N ALA A 158 8.23 -2.70 -9.83
CA ALA A 158 9.54 -2.94 -10.42
C ALA A 158 9.39 -3.30 -11.87
N ASN A 159 10.43 -3.32 -12.42
CA ASN A 159 10.85 -3.39 -13.73
C ASN A 159 11.55 -4.70 -14.08
N GLY A 160 11.33 -5.12 -15.27
CA GLY A 160 12.01 -6.26 -15.87
C GLY A 160 11.17 -7.53 -16.01
N ASN A 161 10.08 -7.65 -15.24
CA ASN A 161 9.21 -8.83 -15.25
C ASN A 161 7.81 -8.58 -15.84
N GLY A 162 7.64 -7.50 -16.60
CA GLY A 162 6.35 -7.12 -17.17
C GLY A 162 5.72 -5.92 -16.49
N THR A 163 4.46 -5.64 -16.81
CA THR A 163 3.71 -4.53 -16.22
C THR A 163 3.11 -4.96 -14.88
N ALA A 164 3.45 -4.26 -13.81
CA ALA A 164 2.72 -4.39 -12.55
C ALA A 164 1.46 -3.53 -12.58
N THR A 165 0.39 -3.98 -11.98
CA THR A 165 -0.81 -3.17 -11.75
C THR A 165 -1.43 -3.50 -10.41
N ILE A 166 -1.60 -2.45 -9.61
CA ILE A 166 -2.18 -2.48 -8.27
C ILE A 166 -3.45 -1.64 -8.28
N GLN A 167 -4.55 -2.18 -7.78
CA GLN A 167 -5.80 -1.46 -7.59
C GLN A 167 -6.05 -1.29 -6.09
N ALA A 168 -5.99 -0.06 -5.62
CA ALA A 168 -6.13 0.25 -4.20
C ALA A 168 -7.58 0.56 -3.83
N ASN A 169 -8.03 0.01 -2.70
CA ASN A 169 -9.26 0.34 -2.00
C ASN A 169 -8.90 0.95 -0.64
N PHE A 170 -9.12 2.24 -0.50
CA PHE A 170 -8.93 2.97 0.75
C PHE A 170 -10.23 3.15 1.53
N GLY A 171 -11.21 2.28 1.30
CA GLY A 171 -12.53 2.33 1.92
C GLY A 171 -13.65 2.81 0.97
N ASN A 172 -13.33 3.09 -0.29
CA ASN A 172 -14.31 3.49 -1.30
C ASN A 172 -15.12 2.31 -1.88
N GLY A 173 -14.81 1.07 -1.51
CA GLY A 173 -15.56 -0.12 -1.91
C GLY A 173 -15.28 -0.63 -3.32
N TYR A 174 -14.18 -0.20 -3.94
CA TYR A 174 -13.87 -0.59 -5.32
C TYR A 174 -12.38 -0.94 -5.48
N PHE A 175 -12.12 -1.94 -6.32
CA PHE A 175 -10.83 -2.19 -6.94
C PHE A 175 -10.92 -1.74 -8.41
N GLY A 176 -10.34 -0.59 -8.71
CA GLY A 176 -10.53 0.07 -10.00
C GLY A 176 -11.98 0.43 -10.25
N THR A 177 -12.65 -0.26 -11.18
CA THR A 177 -14.08 -0.11 -11.48
C THR A 177 -14.94 -1.26 -10.95
N THR A 178 -14.32 -2.25 -10.31
CA THR A 178 -15.01 -3.44 -9.79
C THR A 178 -15.32 -3.23 -8.31
N ALA A 179 -16.59 -3.28 -7.96
CA ALA A 179 -17.01 -3.26 -6.55
C ALA A 179 -16.43 -4.47 -5.80
N VAL A 180 -16.18 -4.31 -4.51
CA VAL A 180 -15.84 -5.43 -3.62
C VAL A 180 -16.94 -6.47 -3.67
N ALA A 181 -16.59 -7.76 -3.59
CA ALA A 181 -17.55 -8.85 -3.72
C ALA A 181 -18.32 -9.06 -2.41
N SER A 182 -17.66 -8.82 -1.29
CA SER A 182 -18.25 -8.94 0.04
C SER A 182 -17.83 -7.74 0.86
N ALA A 183 -18.77 -6.91 1.28
CA ALA A 183 -18.44 -5.74 2.08
C ALA A 183 -18.02 -6.18 3.49
N GLY A 184 -16.73 -6.14 3.77
CA GLY A 184 -16.18 -6.32 5.09
C GLY A 184 -16.61 -5.22 6.04
N THR A 185 -16.45 -5.46 7.34
CA THR A 185 -16.82 -4.51 8.39
C THR A 185 -15.60 -3.81 8.96
N ASN A 186 -15.78 -2.56 9.39
CA ASN A 186 -14.80 -1.84 10.20
C ASN A 186 -15.49 -1.19 11.41
N ALA A 187 -14.70 -0.87 12.43
CA ALA A 187 -15.23 -0.33 13.70
C ALA A 187 -15.92 1.03 13.55
N SER A 188 -15.51 1.84 12.56
CA SER A 188 -16.08 3.17 12.29
C SER A 188 -17.30 3.15 11.38
N GLY A 189 -17.47 2.09 10.59
CA GLY A 189 -18.51 2.00 9.55
C GLY A 189 -18.32 2.95 8.36
N ASN A 190 -17.18 3.63 8.27
CA ASN A 190 -16.92 4.67 7.25
C ASN A 190 -16.17 4.18 6.02
N GLY A 191 -15.77 2.92 5.98
CA GLY A 191 -15.08 2.32 4.84
C GLY A 191 -15.79 1.06 4.36
N ILE A 192 -15.68 0.78 3.08
CA ILE A 192 -16.20 -0.44 2.44
C ILE A 192 -15.00 -1.22 1.89
N PHE A 193 -14.74 -2.37 2.47
CA PHE A 193 -13.60 -3.23 2.17
C PHE A 193 -14.06 -4.62 1.73
N GLU A 194 -13.18 -5.38 1.07
CA GLU A 194 -13.45 -6.78 0.72
C GLU A 194 -13.48 -7.67 1.96
N TYR A 195 -12.62 -7.35 2.95
CA TYR A 195 -12.46 -8.13 4.17
C TYR A 195 -12.77 -7.30 5.41
N ASP A 196 -13.04 -7.99 6.52
CA ASP A 196 -13.14 -7.35 7.83
C ASP A 196 -11.79 -6.73 8.24
N VAL A 197 -11.85 -5.53 8.78
CA VAL A 197 -10.66 -4.82 9.27
C VAL A 197 -10.20 -5.47 10.57
N PRO A 198 -8.92 -5.92 10.67
CA PRO A 198 -8.41 -6.65 11.82
C PRO A 198 -8.19 -5.79 13.08
#